data_3fd7cc725ac19e5f7b44c8e090bfc549
#
_entry.id   3fd7cc725ac19e5f7b44c8e090bfc549
#
_cell.length_a   1.000
_cell.length_b   1.000
_cell.length_c   1.000
_cell.angle_alpha   90.00
_cell.angle_beta   90.00
_cell.angle_gamma   90.00
#
_symmetry.space_group_name_H-M   'P 1'
#
loop_
_entity.id
_entity.type
_entity.pdbx_description
1 polymer ?
#
loop_
_entity_poly.entity_id
_entity_poly.type
_entity_poly.pdbx_seq_one_letter_code
_entity_poly.pdbx_strand_id
1 'polypeptide(L)'
;MKKIIAIALCIVCCDHVAAQGAYTLEQILDSARHNNIAIRSARQNVEAASQQRKEAFTKYFPNISGTGLWFNANKGMAQTTITPSEAIPASLASSLATSLPANALAALANPISVSMLKNGTMAGITAMQLVFAGGQIINGNRLAKVGEEVSRLQLQLSENEVEKTAEQYYWQLVSLQEKLKTIAAVEVMLSDIHKDVDVAVRAGLALRNDLLQVQLRQNDVVSQRLKLRNGISVVKLLLAQYCGLRDTTFTLSTNQEAISELPVKQDHQQALVNTAEYQLLGKQVEATKLQKDLAVGQNLPIVAVGAGYNYHNLLDNNHTFGMIFASVSVPISDWWGGSHAVKRKKIECQKAVDEQHDKAQLLQIRMQNAWNNVMEARQQLQIAQRSIEQADENLRLHRDRYRAGTCRMSDLLEAQLLYQQSCDKHTDAYADLQNKLLAYRQSVGQ
;
A
#
# COMPACT_ATOMS: atom_id res chain seq x y z
N MET A 1 -26.80 -28.97 -40.81
CA MET A 1 -26.15 -27.88 -40.04
C MET A 1 -26.18 -28.05 -38.52
N LYS A 2 -27.14 -28.79 -37.91
CA LYS A 2 -27.20 -29.00 -36.43
C LYS A 2 -26.20 -30.06 -35.88
N LYS A 3 -25.60 -30.92 -36.69
CA LYS A 3 -24.60 -31.92 -36.26
C LYS A 3 -23.15 -31.45 -36.32
N ILE A 4 -22.86 -30.33 -36.99
CA ILE A 4 -21.51 -29.74 -37.07
C ILE A 4 -21.26 -28.79 -35.90
N ILE A 5 -22.30 -28.18 -35.30
CA ILE A 5 -22.21 -27.30 -34.14
C ILE A 5 -21.94 -28.11 -32.84
N ALA A 6 -22.38 -29.36 -32.75
CA ALA A 6 -22.14 -30.22 -31.60
C ALA A 6 -20.68 -30.74 -31.51
N ILE A 7 -19.96 -30.84 -32.62
CA ILE A 7 -18.54 -31.23 -32.63
C ILE A 7 -17.61 -30.06 -32.34
N ALA A 8 -17.98 -28.82 -32.71
CA ALA A 8 -17.23 -27.62 -32.40
C ALA A 8 -17.33 -27.24 -30.91
N LEU A 9 -18.40 -27.64 -30.21
CA LEU A 9 -18.58 -27.34 -28.79
C LEU A 9 -17.84 -28.32 -27.86
N CYS A 10 -17.45 -29.51 -28.34
CA CYS A 10 -16.64 -30.48 -27.57
C CYS A 10 -15.12 -30.22 -27.62
N ILE A 11 -14.64 -29.34 -28.50
CA ILE A 11 -13.20 -29.07 -28.63
C ILE A 11 -12.76 -27.92 -27.71
N VAL A 12 -13.69 -27.14 -27.13
CA VAL A 12 -13.39 -26.03 -26.22
C VAL A 12 -13.29 -26.44 -24.73
N CYS A 13 -13.66 -27.69 -24.41
CA CYS A 13 -13.48 -28.25 -23.05
C CYS A 13 -12.25 -29.16 -22.94
N CYS A 14 -11.16 -28.88 -23.64
CA CYS A 14 -9.86 -29.31 -23.19
C CYS A 14 -9.46 -28.37 -22.06
N ASP A 15 -10.04 -28.59 -20.88
CA ASP A 15 -9.46 -28.18 -19.64
C ASP A 15 -7.96 -28.50 -19.72
N HIS A 16 -7.14 -27.46 -19.60
CA HIS A 16 -5.73 -27.61 -19.34
C HIS A 16 -5.64 -28.40 -18.03
N VAL A 17 -5.52 -29.73 -18.15
CA VAL A 17 -4.84 -30.48 -17.10
C VAL A 17 -3.45 -29.89 -17.09
N ALA A 18 -3.27 -28.88 -16.26
CA ALA A 18 -1.98 -28.34 -15.93
C ALA A 18 -1.20 -29.55 -15.42
N ALA A 19 -0.31 -30.07 -16.26
CA ALA A 19 0.73 -30.97 -15.81
C ALA A 19 1.24 -30.34 -14.51
N GLN A 20 1.36 -31.13 -13.44
CA GLN A 20 1.94 -30.68 -12.17
C GLN A 20 3.36 -30.19 -12.45
N GLY A 21 3.47 -29.02 -13.05
CA GLY A 21 4.72 -28.35 -13.36
C GLY A 21 5.36 -27.91 -12.05
N ALA A 22 6.63 -28.21 -11.90
CA ALA A 22 7.39 -27.64 -10.80
C ALA A 22 7.49 -26.13 -11.00
N TYR A 23 6.99 -25.34 -10.05
CA TYR A 23 7.09 -23.87 -10.10
C TYR A 23 8.54 -23.43 -9.89
N THR A 24 9.02 -22.56 -10.78
CA THR A 24 10.28 -21.82 -10.58
C THR A 24 10.06 -20.60 -9.67
N LEU A 25 11.15 -20.05 -9.12
CA LEU A 25 11.10 -18.81 -8.35
C LEU A 25 10.44 -17.68 -9.15
N GLU A 26 10.82 -17.52 -10.42
CA GLU A 26 10.29 -16.47 -11.29
C GLU A 26 8.76 -16.58 -11.49
N GLN A 27 8.26 -17.79 -11.69
CA GLN A 27 6.80 -18.05 -11.81
C GLN A 27 6.04 -17.73 -10.52
N ILE A 28 6.64 -18.03 -9.35
CA ILE A 28 6.06 -17.69 -8.04
C ILE A 28 6.01 -16.17 -7.85
N LEU A 29 7.10 -15.47 -8.18
CA LEU A 29 7.17 -14.02 -8.08
C LEU A 29 6.18 -13.33 -9.03
N ASP A 30 6.08 -13.82 -10.27
CA ASP A 30 5.10 -13.29 -11.24
C ASP A 30 3.66 -13.50 -10.76
N SER A 31 3.35 -14.68 -10.25
CA SER A 31 2.04 -14.96 -9.65
C SER A 31 1.74 -14.04 -8.47
N ALA A 32 2.71 -13.79 -7.59
CA ALA A 32 2.58 -12.87 -6.47
C ALA A 32 2.33 -11.42 -6.94
N ARG A 33 3.06 -10.93 -7.95
CA ARG A 33 2.89 -9.59 -8.52
C ARG A 33 1.49 -9.37 -9.12
N HIS A 34 0.87 -10.41 -9.67
CA HIS A 34 -0.44 -10.30 -10.29
C HIS A 34 -1.60 -10.49 -9.29
N ASN A 35 -1.46 -11.40 -8.34
CA ASN A 35 -2.59 -11.86 -7.53
C ASN A 35 -2.58 -11.30 -6.09
N ASN A 36 -1.43 -10.82 -5.58
CA ASN A 36 -1.34 -10.40 -4.19
C ASN A 36 -2.25 -9.20 -3.89
N ILE A 37 -2.98 -9.30 -2.77
CA ILE A 37 -3.95 -8.27 -2.36
C ILE A 37 -3.29 -6.93 -2.04
N ALA A 38 -2.06 -6.92 -1.50
CA ALA A 38 -1.36 -5.68 -1.16
C ALA A 38 -1.01 -4.87 -2.41
N ILE A 39 -0.51 -5.54 -3.47
CA ILE A 39 -0.23 -4.88 -4.76
C ILE A 39 -1.51 -4.40 -5.42
N ARG A 40 -2.57 -5.22 -5.40
CA ARG A 40 -3.88 -4.82 -5.94
C ARG A 40 -4.44 -3.60 -5.21
N SER A 41 -4.36 -3.57 -3.89
CA SER A 41 -4.77 -2.41 -3.08
C SER A 41 -3.91 -1.17 -3.39
N ALA A 42 -2.59 -1.34 -3.51
CA ALA A 42 -1.70 -0.23 -3.86
C ALA A 42 -1.99 0.33 -5.27
N ARG A 43 -2.33 -0.51 -6.26
CA ARG A 43 -2.78 -0.08 -7.60
C ARG A 43 -4.10 0.71 -7.53
N GLN A 44 -5.05 0.26 -6.70
CA GLN A 44 -6.29 1.00 -6.45
C GLN A 44 -6.03 2.37 -5.80
N ASN A 45 -5.05 2.47 -4.89
CA ASN A 45 -4.65 3.75 -4.30
C ASN A 45 -4.05 4.70 -5.35
N VAL A 46 -3.26 4.19 -6.30
CA VAL A 46 -2.76 5.00 -7.43
C VAL A 46 -3.92 5.52 -8.28
N GLU A 47 -4.90 4.66 -8.59
CA GLU A 47 -6.08 5.09 -9.36
C GLU A 47 -6.90 6.13 -8.59
N ALA A 48 -7.12 5.94 -7.28
CA ALA A 48 -7.80 6.92 -6.43
C ALA A 48 -7.08 8.27 -6.42
N ALA A 49 -5.75 8.27 -6.29
CA ALA A 49 -4.94 9.49 -6.35
C ALA A 49 -4.99 10.16 -7.74
N SER A 50 -5.06 9.38 -8.81
CA SER A 50 -5.27 9.88 -10.17
C SER A 50 -6.62 10.58 -10.31
N GLN A 51 -7.70 9.99 -9.76
CA GLN A 51 -9.01 10.64 -9.75
C GLN A 51 -9.01 11.93 -8.90
N GLN A 52 -8.33 11.91 -7.75
CA GLN A 52 -8.17 13.11 -6.91
C GLN A 52 -7.41 14.24 -7.64
N ARG A 53 -6.40 13.89 -8.45
CA ARG A 53 -5.71 14.86 -9.31
C ARG A 53 -6.66 15.43 -10.39
N LYS A 54 -7.48 14.59 -11.03
CA LYS A 54 -8.50 15.03 -11.99
C LYS A 54 -9.53 15.94 -11.32
N GLU A 55 -9.96 15.59 -10.12
CA GLU A 55 -10.87 16.44 -9.31
C GLU A 55 -10.22 17.79 -8.99
N ALA A 56 -8.95 17.83 -8.57
CA ALA A 56 -8.24 19.08 -8.34
C ALA A 56 -8.18 19.94 -9.60
N PHE A 57 -8.02 19.34 -10.77
CA PHE A 57 -8.01 20.03 -12.04
C PHE A 57 -9.35 20.70 -12.37
N THR A 58 -10.49 20.15 -11.92
CA THR A 58 -11.81 20.77 -12.14
C THR A 58 -11.96 22.14 -11.50
N LYS A 59 -11.10 22.48 -10.50
CA LYS A 59 -11.08 23.80 -9.87
C LYS A 59 -10.63 24.95 -10.80
N TYR A 60 -10.06 24.62 -11.98
CA TYR A 60 -9.77 25.58 -13.02
C TYR A 60 -10.99 26.02 -13.81
N PHE A 61 -12.10 25.29 -13.74
CA PHE A 61 -13.32 25.58 -14.47
C PHE A 61 -14.33 26.34 -13.59
N PRO A 62 -15.28 27.06 -14.21
CA PRO A 62 -16.36 27.70 -13.48
C PRO A 62 -17.18 26.70 -12.65
N ASN A 63 -17.47 27.08 -11.43
CA ASN A 63 -18.41 26.33 -10.60
C ASN A 63 -19.84 26.78 -10.94
N ILE A 64 -20.63 25.85 -11.48
CA ILE A 64 -22.04 26.09 -11.82
C ILE A 64 -22.89 25.47 -10.73
N SER A 65 -23.72 26.29 -10.08
CA SER A 65 -24.63 25.84 -9.02
C SER A 65 -26.07 26.28 -9.31
N GLY A 66 -27.03 25.40 -9.05
CA GLY A 66 -28.44 25.70 -9.02
C GLY A 66 -28.91 25.88 -7.58
N THR A 67 -29.64 26.93 -7.28
CA THR A 67 -30.23 27.19 -5.98
C THR A 67 -31.73 27.32 -6.10
N GLY A 68 -32.46 26.77 -5.15
CA GLY A 68 -33.91 26.95 -5.03
C GLY A 68 -34.27 27.16 -3.57
N LEU A 69 -35.09 28.17 -3.31
CA LEU A 69 -35.65 28.47 -2.00
C LEU A 69 -37.14 28.71 -2.13
N TRP A 70 -37.94 28.03 -1.34
CA TRP A 70 -39.32 28.32 -1.10
C TRP A 70 -39.51 28.61 0.38
N PHE A 71 -40.25 29.65 0.67
CA PHE A 71 -40.56 29.98 2.06
C PHE A 71 -42.03 30.41 2.22
N ASN A 72 -42.56 30.12 3.40
CA ASN A 72 -43.87 30.61 3.84
C ASN A 72 -43.76 31.00 5.32
N ALA A 73 -44.00 32.28 5.62
CA ALA A 73 -43.89 32.82 6.97
C ALA A 73 -45.30 33.10 7.54
N ASN A 74 -45.47 32.93 8.84
CA ASN A 74 -46.72 33.27 9.51
C ASN A 74 -47.00 34.78 9.51
N LYS A 75 -45.97 35.63 9.40
CA LYS A 75 -46.02 37.08 9.24
C LYS A 75 -45.07 37.51 8.13
N GLY A 76 -45.38 38.60 7.43
CA GLY A 76 -44.47 39.14 6.41
C GLY A 76 -43.13 39.56 7.00
N MET A 77 -42.02 39.22 6.31
CA MET A 77 -40.66 39.57 6.71
C MET A 77 -40.34 41.04 6.56
N ALA A 78 -41.08 41.75 5.70
CA ALA A 78 -40.98 43.19 5.54
C ALA A 78 -42.36 43.81 5.78
N GLN A 79 -42.43 44.86 6.57
CA GLN A 79 -43.62 45.65 6.80
C GLN A 79 -43.31 47.12 6.47
N THR A 80 -44.13 47.71 5.65
CA THR A 80 -44.05 49.14 5.40
C THR A 80 -45.41 49.77 5.74
N THR A 81 -45.37 50.93 6.33
CA THR A 81 -46.54 51.68 6.63
C THR A 81 -46.69 52.83 5.59
N ILE A 82 -47.73 52.79 4.84
CA ILE A 82 -48.04 53.83 3.84
C ILE A 82 -49.14 54.64 4.37
N THR A 83 -48.93 55.94 4.49
CA THR A 83 -50.04 56.90 4.75
C THR A 83 -50.53 57.38 3.42
N PRO A 84 -51.76 57.00 2.99
CA PRO A 84 -52.24 57.35 1.66
C PRO A 84 -52.26 58.87 1.36
N SER A 85 -52.43 59.71 2.39
CA SER A 85 -52.31 61.15 2.28
C SER A 85 -50.98 61.67 1.86
N GLU A 86 -49.85 60.97 2.19
CA GLU A 86 -48.46 61.33 1.80
C GLU A 86 -48.16 60.96 0.34
N ALA A 87 -48.90 59.99 -0.23
CA ALA A 87 -48.74 59.54 -1.60
C ALA A 87 -49.49 60.42 -2.60
N ILE A 88 -50.33 61.32 -2.11
CA ILE A 88 -51.17 62.23 -2.96
C ILE A 88 -50.38 63.53 -3.19
N PRO A 89 -50.14 63.89 -4.48
CA PRO A 89 -49.48 65.19 -4.78
C PRO A 89 -50.31 66.37 -4.19
N ALA A 90 -49.56 67.35 -3.65
CA ALA A 90 -50.15 68.48 -2.94
C ALA A 90 -51.22 69.26 -3.77
N SER A 91 -51.05 69.23 -5.10
CA SER A 91 -52.06 69.81 -6.05
C SER A 91 -53.35 69.07 -6.10
N LEU A 92 -53.41 67.80 -5.79
CA LEU A 92 -54.62 66.99 -5.73
C LEU A 92 -55.18 66.89 -4.30
N ALA A 93 -54.34 67.04 -3.29
CA ALA A 93 -54.78 67.02 -1.88
C ALA A 93 -55.74 68.12 -1.54
N SER A 94 -55.53 69.33 -2.06
CA SER A 94 -56.45 70.49 -1.87
C SER A 94 -57.79 70.33 -2.53
N SER A 95 -57.86 69.70 -3.69
CA SER A 95 -59.11 69.43 -4.38
C SER A 95 -59.91 68.25 -3.76
N LEU A 96 -59.26 67.29 -3.22
CA LEU A 96 -59.83 66.16 -2.48
C LEU A 96 -60.36 66.59 -1.13
N ALA A 97 -59.73 67.53 -0.46
CA ALA A 97 -60.13 68.07 0.84
C ALA A 97 -61.47 68.87 0.75
N THR A 98 -61.79 69.44 -0.43
CA THR A 98 -63.08 70.17 -0.68
C THR A 98 -64.14 69.27 -1.20
N SER A 99 -63.89 68.10 -1.77
CA SER A 99 -64.84 67.23 -2.45
C SER A 99 -65.27 65.99 -1.67
N LEU A 100 -64.46 65.58 -0.64
CA LEU A 100 -64.72 64.36 0.10
C LEU A 100 -65.29 64.62 1.50
N PRO A 101 -66.24 63.78 2.00
CA PRO A 101 -66.74 63.88 3.36
C PRO A 101 -65.64 63.60 4.41
N ALA A 102 -65.77 64.18 5.61
CA ALA A 102 -64.77 64.12 6.66
C ALA A 102 -64.29 62.68 7.06
N ASN A 103 -65.19 61.72 6.98
CA ASN A 103 -64.88 60.30 7.23
C ASN A 103 -63.99 59.70 6.16
N ALA A 104 -64.14 60.14 4.89
CA ALA A 104 -63.25 59.67 3.79
C ALA A 104 -61.82 60.28 3.89
N LEU A 105 -61.75 61.56 4.29
CA LEU A 105 -60.48 62.22 4.56
C LEU A 105 -59.75 61.59 5.76
N ALA A 106 -60.47 61.22 6.84
CA ALA A 106 -59.93 60.52 7.98
C ALA A 106 -59.41 59.12 7.59
N ALA A 107 -60.04 58.46 6.65
CA ALA A 107 -59.58 57.18 6.13
C ALA A 107 -58.27 57.28 5.33
N LEU A 108 -58.06 58.41 4.60
CA LEU A 108 -56.82 58.68 3.87
C LEU A 108 -55.62 59.05 4.80
N ALA A 109 -55.94 59.54 6.01
CA ALA A 109 -54.93 59.87 7.00
C ALA A 109 -54.48 58.65 7.86
N ASN A 110 -55.29 57.61 7.81
CA ASN A 110 -54.90 56.38 8.59
C ASN A 110 -53.74 55.60 7.92
N PRO A 111 -52.68 55.30 8.65
CA PRO A 111 -51.61 54.55 8.10
C PRO A 111 -52.08 53.12 7.80
N ILE A 112 -51.82 52.65 6.59
CA ILE A 112 -52.08 51.28 6.15
C ILE A 112 -50.78 50.53 6.27
N SER A 113 -50.73 49.51 7.14
CA SER A 113 -49.57 48.63 7.26
C SER A 113 -49.68 47.56 6.18
N VAL A 114 -48.75 47.60 5.24
CA VAL A 114 -48.61 46.58 4.19
C VAL A 114 -47.53 45.60 4.59
N SER A 115 -47.94 44.37 4.76
CA SER A 115 -47.03 43.25 5.07
C SER A 115 -46.61 42.58 3.77
N MET A 116 -45.31 42.60 3.51
CA MET A 116 -44.72 42.06 2.28
C MET A 116 -43.86 40.84 2.58
N LEU A 117 -43.56 40.01 1.58
CA LEU A 117 -42.70 38.86 1.66
C LEU A 117 -43.18 37.80 2.67
N LYS A 118 -44.49 37.47 2.62
CA LYS A 118 -45.07 36.42 3.46
C LYS A 118 -44.77 35.04 2.91
N ASN A 119 -44.79 34.89 1.62
CA ASN A 119 -44.42 33.67 0.89
C ASN A 119 -43.63 34.05 -0.37
N GLY A 120 -42.87 33.09 -0.86
CA GLY A 120 -42.14 33.31 -2.10
C GLY A 120 -41.33 32.09 -2.53
N THR A 121 -41.05 32.07 -3.81
CA THR A 121 -40.13 31.11 -4.41
C THR A 121 -38.98 31.87 -5.07
N MET A 122 -37.78 31.43 -4.85
CA MET A 122 -36.59 31.93 -5.54
C MET A 122 -35.85 30.71 -6.15
N ALA A 123 -35.48 30.82 -7.40
CA ALA A 123 -34.68 29.81 -8.06
C ALA A 123 -33.63 30.49 -8.97
N GLY A 124 -32.46 29.89 -9.09
CA GLY A 124 -31.44 30.47 -9.96
C GLY A 124 -30.33 29.49 -10.30
N ILE A 125 -29.68 29.79 -11.42
CA ILE A 125 -28.42 29.11 -11.81
C ILE A 125 -27.33 30.18 -11.81
N THR A 126 -26.24 29.90 -11.12
CA THR A 126 -25.09 30.80 -11.03
C THR A 126 -23.82 30.06 -11.45
N ALA A 127 -23.08 30.63 -12.38
CA ALA A 127 -21.75 30.23 -12.74
C ALA A 127 -20.73 31.20 -12.13
N MET A 128 -19.77 30.70 -11.38
CA MET A 128 -18.71 31.50 -10.74
C MET A 128 -17.35 30.95 -11.07
N GLN A 129 -16.45 31.83 -11.54
CA GLN A 129 -15.07 31.51 -11.85
C GLN A 129 -14.14 32.30 -10.95
N LEU A 130 -13.26 31.60 -10.24
CA LEU A 130 -12.15 32.21 -9.53
C LEU A 130 -11.09 32.63 -10.55
N VAL A 131 -10.84 33.93 -10.68
CA VAL A 131 -9.81 34.51 -11.56
C VAL A 131 -8.48 34.57 -10.85
N PHE A 132 -8.51 34.91 -9.57
CA PHE A 132 -7.34 34.92 -8.70
C PHE A 132 -7.73 34.41 -7.30
N ALA A 133 -6.99 33.46 -6.80
CA ALA A 133 -7.17 32.88 -5.48
C ALA A 133 -5.82 32.69 -4.76
N GLY A 134 -4.94 33.70 -4.84
CA GLY A 134 -3.63 33.61 -4.19
C GLY A 134 -2.76 32.43 -4.61
N GLY A 135 -2.95 31.90 -5.82
CA GLY A 135 -2.22 30.69 -6.30
C GLY A 135 -2.71 29.36 -5.72
N GLN A 136 -3.81 29.36 -4.93
CA GLN A 136 -4.31 28.16 -4.26
C GLN A 136 -4.71 27.05 -5.26
N ILE A 137 -5.35 27.41 -6.39
CA ILE A 137 -5.75 26.44 -7.43
C ILE A 137 -4.52 25.79 -8.04
N ILE A 138 -3.49 26.57 -8.39
CA ILE A 138 -2.26 26.09 -8.99
C ILE A 138 -1.49 25.18 -8.01
N ASN A 139 -1.30 25.62 -6.78
CA ASN A 139 -0.56 24.85 -5.78
C ASN A 139 -1.35 23.62 -5.31
N GLY A 140 -2.70 23.71 -5.24
CA GLY A 140 -3.57 22.57 -4.98
C GLY A 140 -3.47 21.50 -6.04
N ASN A 141 -3.45 21.88 -7.33
CA ASN A 141 -3.25 20.95 -8.44
C ASN A 141 -1.84 20.32 -8.42
N ARG A 142 -0.81 21.11 -8.10
CA ARG A 142 0.55 20.57 -7.95
C ARG A 142 0.64 19.59 -6.78
N LEU A 143 -0.02 19.91 -5.66
CA LEU A 143 -0.07 19.03 -4.49
C LEU A 143 -0.78 17.71 -4.81
N ALA A 144 -1.91 17.76 -5.54
CA ALA A 144 -2.60 16.56 -6.00
C ALA A 144 -1.73 15.70 -6.95
N LYS A 145 -0.93 16.35 -7.82
CA LYS A 145 0.05 15.65 -8.67
C LYS A 145 1.12 14.95 -7.83
N VAL A 146 1.68 15.65 -6.83
CA VAL A 146 2.64 15.05 -5.90
C VAL A 146 2.01 13.88 -5.15
N GLY A 147 0.74 13.96 -4.76
CA GLY A 147 0.00 12.85 -4.14
C GLY A 147 -0.09 11.61 -5.03
N GLU A 148 -0.34 11.78 -6.33
CA GLU A 148 -0.32 10.66 -7.28
C GLU A 148 1.08 10.05 -7.42
N GLU A 149 2.14 10.87 -7.50
CA GLU A 149 3.52 10.41 -7.59
C GLU A 149 3.93 9.64 -6.31
N VAL A 150 3.51 10.12 -5.13
CA VAL A 150 3.70 9.41 -3.85
C VAL A 150 3.01 8.04 -3.87
N SER A 151 1.77 7.96 -4.36
CA SER A 151 1.04 6.69 -4.45
C SER A 151 1.72 5.69 -5.40
N ARG A 152 2.34 6.16 -6.48
CA ARG A 152 3.14 5.31 -7.41
C ARG A 152 4.40 4.76 -6.74
N LEU A 153 5.12 5.60 -5.99
CA LEU A 153 6.29 5.15 -5.24
C LEU A 153 5.92 4.16 -4.11
N GLN A 154 4.77 4.36 -3.47
CA GLN A 154 4.24 3.41 -2.49
C GLN A 154 3.83 2.08 -3.13
N LEU A 155 3.31 2.08 -4.37
CA LEU A 155 3.07 0.86 -5.13
C LEU A 155 4.38 0.10 -5.35
N GLN A 156 5.44 0.78 -5.79
CA GLN A 156 6.76 0.16 -5.97
C GLN A 156 7.30 -0.47 -4.67
N LEU A 157 7.15 0.21 -3.53
CA LEU A 157 7.53 -0.36 -2.24
C LEU A 157 6.68 -1.57 -1.86
N SER A 158 5.39 -1.56 -2.18
CA SER A 158 4.51 -2.70 -1.96
C SER A 158 4.90 -3.89 -2.85
N GLU A 159 5.28 -3.65 -4.10
CA GLU A 159 5.78 -4.67 -5.02
C GLU A 159 7.08 -5.30 -4.47
N ASN A 160 8.04 -4.48 -4.02
CA ASN A 160 9.28 -4.96 -3.42
C ASN A 160 9.04 -5.81 -2.15
N GLU A 161 8.14 -5.39 -1.26
CA GLU A 161 7.85 -6.13 -0.02
C GLU A 161 7.11 -7.45 -0.30
N VAL A 162 6.22 -7.46 -1.30
CA VAL A 162 5.54 -8.69 -1.74
C VAL A 162 6.54 -9.66 -2.36
N GLU A 163 7.43 -9.19 -3.21
CA GLU A 163 8.49 -9.99 -3.83
C GLU A 163 9.41 -10.60 -2.76
N LYS A 164 9.87 -9.80 -1.82
CA LYS A 164 10.70 -10.25 -0.70
C LYS A 164 10.02 -11.33 0.14
N THR A 165 8.75 -11.14 0.49
CA THR A 165 8.00 -12.10 1.31
C THR A 165 7.75 -13.40 0.53
N ALA A 166 7.41 -13.31 -0.76
CA ALA A 166 7.22 -14.49 -1.62
C ALA A 166 8.52 -15.30 -1.77
N GLU A 167 9.66 -14.61 -1.98
CA GLU A 167 10.98 -15.24 -2.08
C GLU A 167 11.41 -15.89 -0.76
N GLN A 168 11.13 -15.25 0.38
CA GLN A 168 11.37 -15.84 1.71
C GLN A 168 10.59 -17.15 1.90
N TYR A 169 9.30 -17.20 1.56
CA TYR A 169 8.52 -18.43 1.62
C TYR A 169 9.04 -19.50 0.64
N TYR A 170 9.46 -19.07 -0.55
CA TYR A 170 10.06 -19.98 -1.53
C TYR A 170 11.32 -20.65 -0.97
N TRP A 171 12.29 -19.89 -0.49
CA TRP A 171 13.54 -20.42 0.05
C TRP A 171 13.34 -21.21 1.34
N GLN A 172 12.37 -20.81 2.16
CA GLN A 172 11.96 -21.60 3.33
C GLN A 172 11.41 -22.97 2.92
N LEU A 173 10.57 -23.03 1.89
CA LEU A 173 10.04 -24.30 1.39
C LEU A 173 11.14 -25.16 0.78
N VAL A 174 12.05 -24.57 0.00
CA VAL A 174 13.23 -25.26 -0.54
C VAL A 174 14.07 -25.85 0.59
N SER A 175 14.39 -25.06 1.63
CA SER A 175 15.16 -25.53 2.80
C SER A 175 14.48 -26.73 3.47
N LEU A 176 13.17 -26.66 3.71
CA LEU A 176 12.44 -27.77 4.34
C LEU A 176 12.42 -29.03 3.47
N GLN A 177 12.33 -28.89 2.14
CA GLN A 177 12.36 -30.02 1.20
C GLN A 177 13.77 -30.68 1.16
N GLU A 178 14.84 -29.90 1.16
CA GLU A 178 16.20 -30.44 1.21
C GLU A 178 16.50 -31.16 2.53
N LYS A 179 16.08 -30.57 3.67
CA LYS A 179 16.17 -31.25 4.97
C LYS A 179 15.37 -32.56 5.02
N LEU A 180 14.21 -32.62 4.33
CA LEU A 180 13.45 -33.86 4.23
C LEU A 180 14.21 -34.93 3.44
N LYS A 181 14.96 -34.57 2.39
CA LYS A 181 15.83 -35.49 1.64
C LYS A 181 16.96 -35.99 2.53
N THR A 182 17.61 -35.10 3.30
CA THR A 182 18.64 -35.45 4.28
C THR A 182 18.09 -36.44 5.31
N ILE A 183 16.92 -36.20 5.88
CA ILE A 183 16.27 -37.12 6.83
C ILE A 183 15.98 -38.48 6.19
N ALA A 184 15.54 -38.54 4.95
CA ALA A 184 15.31 -39.81 4.25
C ALA A 184 16.61 -40.60 4.07
N ALA A 185 17.71 -39.94 3.73
CA ALA A 185 19.04 -40.60 3.65
C ALA A 185 19.53 -41.12 5.02
N VAL A 186 19.29 -40.34 6.09
CA VAL A 186 19.59 -40.74 7.47
C VAL A 186 18.75 -41.94 7.91
N GLU A 187 17.43 -41.99 7.55
CA GLU A 187 16.57 -43.15 7.86
C GLU A 187 17.12 -44.44 7.23
N VAL A 188 17.55 -44.38 5.96
CA VAL A 188 18.15 -45.54 5.28
C VAL A 188 19.41 -45.97 5.99
N MET A 189 20.32 -45.03 6.30
CA MET A 189 21.56 -45.30 7.03
C MET A 189 21.32 -45.95 8.41
N LEU A 190 20.38 -45.41 9.19
CA LEU A 190 20.03 -45.95 10.51
C LEU A 190 19.37 -47.33 10.40
N SER A 191 18.61 -47.61 9.34
CA SER A 191 18.06 -48.93 9.07
C SER A 191 19.14 -49.98 8.82
N ASP A 192 20.20 -49.60 8.10
CA ASP A 192 21.31 -50.49 7.85
C ASP A 192 22.14 -50.71 9.11
N ILE A 193 22.44 -49.66 9.89
CA ILE A 193 23.10 -49.78 11.21
C ILE A 193 22.26 -50.68 12.12
N HIS A 194 20.95 -50.54 12.15
CA HIS A 194 20.05 -51.36 12.99
C HIS A 194 20.19 -52.85 12.63
N LYS A 195 20.19 -53.18 11.31
CA LYS A 195 20.35 -54.57 10.86
C LYS A 195 21.72 -55.16 11.29
N ASP A 196 22.80 -54.37 11.07
CA ASP A 196 24.16 -54.80 11.44
C ASP A 196 24.26 -55.07 12.96
N VAL A 197 23.71 -54.16 13.75
CA VAL A 197 23.74 -54.28 15.25
C VAL A 197 22.84 -55.43 15.73
N ASP A 198 21.66 -55.65 15.15
CA ASP A 198 20.76 -56.72 15.53
C ASP A 198 21.40 -58.09 15.31
N VAL A 199 22.12 -58.25 14.18
CA VAL A 199 22.89 -59.49 13.89
C VAL A 199 24.03 -59.64 14.90
N ALA A 200 24.78 -58.56 15.20
CA ALA A 200 25.88 -58.60 16.14
C ALA A 200 25.41 -58.92 17.57
N VAL A 201 24.28 -58.39 18.03
CA VAL A 201 23.69 -58.70 19.35
C VAL A 201 23.26 -60.15 19.41
N ARG A 202 22.63 -60.71 18.38
CA ARG A 202 22.25 -62.14 18.33
C ARG A 202 23.47 -63.07 18.34
N ALA A 203 24.57 -62.63 17.74
CA ALA A 203 25.84 -63.35 17.76
C ALA A 203 26.63 -63.18 19.06
N GLY A 204 26.15 -62.34 20.02
CA GLY A 204 26.85 -62.04 21.27
C GLY A 204 28.07 -61.10 21.12
N LEU A 205 28.20 -60.44 19.95
CA LEU A 205 29.33 -59.55 19.61
C LEU A 205 29.08 -58.09 19.96
N ALA A 206 27.82 -57.70 20.23
CA ALA A 206 27.41 -56.36 20.61
C ALA A 206 26.44 -56.38 21.80
N LEU A 207 26.29 -55.26 22.48
CA LEU A 207 25.40 -55.13 23.63
C LEU A 207 23.98 -54.83 23.20
N ARG A 208 22.98 -55.37 23.91
CA ARG A 208 21.59 -55.02 23.71
C ARG A 208 21.33 -53.50 23.84
N ASN A 209 22.15 -52.80 24.67
CA ASN A 209 22.08 -51.34 24.82
C ASN A 209 22.39 -50.61 23.50
N ASP A 210 23.31 -51.13 22.68
CA ASP A 210 23.63 -50.52 21.36
C ASP A 210 22.40 -50.56 20.43
N LEU A 211 21.69 -51.68 20.39
CA LEU A 211 20.45 -51.82 19.64
C LEU A 211 19.37 -50.80 20.08
N LEU A 212 19.20 -50.65 21.40
CA LEU A 212 18.26 -49.69 21.95
C LEU A 212 18.60 -48.25 21.61
N GLN A 213 19.90 -47.90 21.60
CA GLN A 213 20.35 -46.55 21.19
C GLN A 213 20.03 -46.28 19.72
N VAL A 214 20.24 -47.24 18.83
CA VAL A 214 19.87 -47.10 17.41
C VAL A 214 18.35 -46.92 17.25
N GLN A 215 17.54 -47.72 17.96
CA GLN A 215 16.07 -47.61 17.93
C GLN A 215 15.58 -46.24 18.44
N LEU A 216 16.18 -45.72 19.53
CA LEU A 216 15.85 -44.36 20.00
C LEU A 216 16.17 -43.33 18.93
N ARG A 217 17.35 -43.42 18.30
CA ARG A 217 17.76 -42.49 17.23
C ARG A 217 16.82 -42.58 16.00
N GLN A 218 16.35 -43.78 15.60
CA GLN A 218 15.36 -43.96 14.58
C GLN A 218 14.04 -43.27 14.93
N ASN A 219 13.54 -43.38 16.17
CA ASN A 219 12.34 -42.70 16.64
C ASN A 219 12.47 -41.18 16.55
N ASP A 220 13.63 -40.62 16.92
CA ASP A 220 13.92 -39.19 16.82
C ASP A 220 13.86 -38.71 15.37
N VAL A 221 14.42 -39.44 14.45
CA VAL A 221 14.42 -39.12 13.01
C VAL A 221 13.02 -39.21 12.42
N VAL A 222 12.22 -40.22 12.81
CA VAL A 222 10.80 -40.31 12.44
C VAL A 222 10.04 -39.08 12.95
N SER A 223 10.26 -38.66 14.20
CA SER A 223 9.64 -37.45 14.75
C SER A 223 10.03 -36.20 13.97
N GLN A 224 11.32 -36.05 13.62
CA GLN A 224 11.80 -34.93 12.80
C GLN A 224 11.14 -34.92 11.40
N ARG A 225 11.04 -36.10 10.76
CA ARG A 225 10.34 -36.24 9.46
C ARG A 225 8.89 -35.74 9.54
N LEU A 226 8.17 -36.13 10.60
CA LEU A 226 6.77 -35.68 10.80
C LEU A 226 6.69 -34.17 10.92
N LYS A 227 7.58 -33.55 11.71
CA LYS A 227 7.66 -32.09 11.86
C LYS A 227 7.97 -31.39 10.54
N LEU A 228 8.93 -31.90 9.76
CA LEU A 228 9.28 -31.35 8.45
C LEU A 228 8.13 -31.44 7.46
N ARG A 229 7.44 -32.58 7.37
CA ARG A 229 6.25 -32.75 6.50
C ARG A 229 5.13 -31.77 6.85
N ASN A 230 4.85 -31.59 8.15
CA ASN A 230 3.90 -30.60 8.59
C ASN A 230 4.34 -29.18 8.23
N GLY A 231 5.60 -28.83 8.48
CA GLY A 231 6.19 -27.54 8.09
C GLY A 231 6.08 -27.26 6.59
N ILE A 232 6.40 -28.25 5.75
CA ILE A 232 6.26 -28.14 4.29
C ILE A 232 4.79 -27.89 3.90
N SER A 233 3.84 -28.59 4.51
CA SER A 233 2.41 -28.37 4.24
C SER A 233 1.97 -26.95 4.58
N VAL A 234 2.36 -26.45 5.75
CA VAL A 234 2.01 -25.08 6.19
C VAL A 234 2.64 -24.02 5.27
N VAL A 235 3.93 -24.15 4.95
CA VAL A 235 4.61 -23.15 4.10
C VAL A 235 4.05 -23.19 2.67
N LYS A 236 3.67 -24.36 2.14
CA LYS A 236 2.95 -24.46 0.85
C LYS A 236 1.62 -23.70 0.88
N LEU A 237 0.84 -23.86 1.94
CA LEU A 237 -0.43 -23.14 2.10
C LEU A 237 -0.21 -21.63 2.17
N LEU A 238 0.80 -21.19 2.93
CA LEU A 238 1.15 -19.76 3.04
C LEU A 238 1.58 -19.20 1.68
N LEU A 239 2.47 -19.90 0.97
CA LEU A 239 2.94 -19.47 -0.34
C LEU A 239 1.79 -19.45 -1.37
N ALA A 240 0.93 -20.46 -1.37
CA ALA A 240 -0.25 -20.52 -2.26
C ALA A 240 -1.21 -19.36 -1.99
N GLN A 241 -1.53 -19.09 -0.72
CA GLN A 241 -2.38 -17.96 -0.35
C GLN A 241 -1.75 -16.62 -0.72
N TYR A 242 -0.46 -16.45 -0.45
CA TYR A 242 0.25 -15.19 -0.68
C TYR A 242 0.40 -14.86 -2.17
N CYS A 243 0.66 -15.87 -2.99
CA CYS A 243 0.80 -15.75 -4.45
C CYS A 243 -0.53 -15.93 -5.20
N GLY A 244 -1.63 -16.24 -4.51
CA GLY A 244 -2.93 -16.49 -5.13
C GLY A 244 -2.97 -17.75 -6.00
N LEU A 245 -2.15 -18.77 -5.67
CA LEU A 245 -2.16 -20.04 -6.36
C LEU A 245 -3.39 -20.86 -5.94
N ARG A 246 -4.08 -21.46 -6.89
CA ARG A 246 -5.26 -22.30 -6.63
C ARG A 246 -4.91 -23.70 -6.16
N ASP A 247 -3.77 -24.21 -6.59
CA ASP A 247 -3.26 -25.52 -6.22
C ASP A 247 -2.30 -25.42 -5.03
N THR A 248 -2.48 -26.27 -4.04
CA THR A 248 -1.62 -26.38 -2.85
C THR A 248 -0.71 -27.63 -2.91
N THR A 249 -0.86 -28.45 -3.94
CA THR A 249 -0.10 -29.71 -4.11
C THR A 249 1.14 -29.56 -4.99
N PHE A 250 1.46 -28.33 -5.44
CA PHE A 250 2.56 -28.02 -6.34
C PHE A 250 3.92 -28.50 -5.80
N THR A 251 4.85 -28.72 -6.72
CA THR A 251 6.27 -28.93 -6.42
C THR A 251 7.09 -27.71 -6.83
N LEU A 252 8.24 -27.50 -6.20
CA LEU A 252 9.18 -26.46 -6.62
C LEU A 252 10.26 -27.09 -7.52
N SER A 253 10.63 -26.38 -8.57
CA SER A 253 11.81 -26.68 -9.34
C SER A 253 13.01 -26.04 -8.65
N THR A 254 13.78 -26.85 -7.94
CA THR A 254 15.01 -26.39 -7.29
C THR A 254 16.20 -26.66 -8.21
N ASN A 255 16.51 -25.73 -9.08
CA ASN A 255 17.88 -25.64 -9.59
C ASN A 255 18.72 -24.96 -8.52
N GLN A 256 19.40 -25.72 -7.68
CA GLN A 256 20.50 -25.21 -6.87
C GLN A 256 21.69 -24.95 -7.81
N GLU A 257 21.56 -23.93 -8.64
CA GLU A 257 22.70 -23.44 -9.39
C GLU A 257 23.72 -22.89 -8.39
N ALA A 258 24.97 -23.33 -8.54
CA ALA A 258 26.05 -22.75 -7.75
C ALA A 258 25.98 -21.24 -7.93
N ILE A 259 25.91 -20.47 -6.83
CA ILE A 259 25.94 -19.01 -6.87
C ILE A 259 27.31 -18.64 -7.44
N SER A 260 27.38 -18.54 -8.76
CA SER A 260 28.64 -18.36 -9.47
C SER A 260 29.19 -16.95 -9.32
N GLU A 261 28.31 -15.94 -9.18
CA GLU A 261 28.74 -14.55 -9.10
C GLU A 261 27.92 -13.75 -8.09
N LEU A 262 28.61 -13.04 -7.21
CA LEU A 262 27.99 -12.03 -6.36
C LEU A 262 27.74 -10.76 -7.17
N PRO A 263 26.67 -10.00 -6.87
CA PRO A 263 26.50 -8.67 -7.43
C PRO A 263 27.72 -7.80 -7.07
N VAL A 264 28.09 -6.92 -7.99
CA VAL A 264 29.14 -5.92 -7.71
C VAL A 264 28.59 -4.92 -6.69
N LYS A 265 29.40 -4.61 -5.65
CA LYS A 265 29.04 -3.58 -4.68
C LYS A 265 28.82 -2.26 -5.40
N GLN A 266 27.64 -1.69 -5.25
CA GLN A 266 27.31 -0.39 -5.85
C GLN A 266 27.82 0.77 -4.96
N ASP A 267 28.01 1.93 -5.59
CA ASP A 267 28.18 3.17 -4.84
C ASP A 267 26.85 3.57 -4.20
N HIS A 268 26.77 3.45 -2.88
CA HIS A 268 25.54 3.71 -2.12
C HIS A 268 25.08 5.16 -2.22
N GLN A 269 25.98 6.11 -2.47
CA GLN A 269 25.61 7.50 -2.66
C GLN A 269 24.86 7.71 -3.99
N GLN A 270 25.32 7.06 -5.05
CA GLN A 270 24.65 7.09 -6.35
C GLN A 270 23.36 6.26 -6.35
N ALA A 271 23.38 5.10 -5.72
CA ALA A 271 22.22 4.23 -5.64
C ALA A 271 21.05 4.86 -4.85
N LEU A 272 21.35 5.66 -3.83
CA LEU A 272 20.36 6.29 -2.95
C LEU A 272 19.28 7.04 -3.73
N VAL A 273 19.67 7.82 -4.75
CA VAL A 273 18.73 8.67 -5.53
C VAL A 273 17.71 7.84 -6.29
N ASN A 274 18.04 6.60 -6.63
CA ASN A 274 17.18 5.69 -7.37
C ASN A 274 16.18 4.91 -6.48
N THR A 275 16.37 4.96 -5.14
CA THR A 275 15.48 4.25 -4.23
C THR A 275 14.14 4.96 -4.08
N ALA A 276 13.05 4.18 -4.07
CA ALA A 276 11.69 4.71 -3.88
C ALA A 276 11.54 5.41 -2.52
N GLU A 277 12.21 4.91 -1.47
CA GLU A 277 12.18 5.54 -0.15
C GLU A 277 12.78 6.94 -0.15
N TYR A 278 13.94 7.15 -0.80
CA TYR A 278 14.54 8.48 -0.89
C TYR A 278 13.70 9.44 -1.74
N GLN A 279 13.14 8.93 -2.85
CA GLN A 279 12.23 9.71 -3.68
C GLN A 279 10.97 10.13 -2.92
N LEU A 280 10.41 9.26 -2.06
CA LEU A 280 9.29 9.61 -1.17
C LEU A 280 9.64 10.74 -0.22
N LEU A 281 10.83 10.74 0.37
CA LEU A 281 11.30 11.84 1.22
C LEU A 281 11.38 13.16 0.43
N GLY A 282 11.87 13.13 -0.81
CA GLY A 282 11.86 14.28 -1.70
C GLY A 282 10.45 14.79 -1.99
N LYS A 283 9.49 13.89 -2.24
CA LYS A 283 8.08 14.24 -2.44
C LYS A 283 7.42 14.82 -1.17
N GLN A 284 7.81 14.34 0.00
CA GLN A 284 7.36 14.92 1.28
C GLN A 284 7.83 16.37 1.44
N VAL A 285 9.09 16.68 1.11
CA VAL A 285 9.60 18.06 1.11
C VAL A 285 8.86 18.92 0.09
N GLU A 286 8.61 18.41 -1.12
CA GLU A 286 7.83 19.10 -2.16
C GLU A 286 6.41 19.41 -1.69
N ALA A 287 5.74 18.42 -1.08
CA ALA A 287 4.38 18.58 -0.54
C ALA A 287 4.32 19.65 0.56
N THR A 288 5.28 19.66 1.50
CA THR A 288 5.30 20.67 2.57
C THR A 288 5.61 22.10 2.06
N LYS A 289 6.43 22.23 0.98
CA LYS A 289 6.63 23.50 0.27
C LYS A 289 5.32 24.00 -0.34
N LEU A 290 4.60 23.14 -1.05
CA LEU A 290 3.30 23.49 -1.65
C LEU A 290 2.25 23.83 -0.59
N GLN A 291 2.23 23.13 0.55
CA GLN A 291 1.36 23.46 1.68
C GLN A 291 1.68 24.83 2.29
N LYS A 292 2.97 25.19 2.38
CA LYS A 292 3.39 26.53 2.80
C LYS A 292 2.89 27.59 1.80
N ASP A 293 3.04 27.35 0.49
CA ASP A 293 2.59 28.28 -0.54
C ASP A 293 1.06 28.40 -0.59
N LEU A 294 0.32 27.32 -0.27
CA LEU A 294 -1.13 27.36 -0.05
C LEU A 294 -1.49 28.25 1.16
N ALA A 295 -0.77 28.11 2.27
CA ALA A 295 -1.00 28.94 3.45
C ALA A 295 -0.70 30.43 3.17
N VAL A 296 0.30 30.75 2.35
CA VAL A 296 0.53 32.10 1.85
C VAL A 296 -0.64 32.58 1.02
N GLY A 297 -1.11 31.73 0.08
CA GLY A 297 -2.24 32.04 -0.80
C GLY A 297 -3.55 32.33 -0.06
N GLN A 298 -3.79 31.68 1.08
CA GLN A 298 -4.95 31.92 1.93
C GLN A 298 -5.03 33.32 2.52
N ASN A 299 -3.89 34.01 2.63
CA ASN A 299 -3.80 35.38 3.13
C ASN A 299 -3.88 36.44 2.01
N LEU A 300 -4.00 36.03 0.75
CA LEU A 300 -4.09 36.94 -0.40
C LEU A 300 -5.56 37.19 -0.79
N PRO A 301 -5.86 38.32 -1.45
CA PRO A 301 -7.21 38.57 -1.96
C PRO A 301 -7.69 37.47 -2.89
N ILE A 302 -9.00 37.22 -2.89
CA ILE A 302 -9.67 36.33 -3.85
C ILE A 302 -10.49 37.20 -4.79
N VAL A 303 -10.30 37.01 -6.08
CA VAL A 303 -11.07 37.68 -7.13
C VAL A 303 -11.86 36.62 -7.90
N ALA A 304 -13.17 36.82 -7.95
CA ALA A 304 -14.08 35.96 -8.71
C ALA A 304 -14.95 36.80 -9.64
N VAL A 305 -15.31 36.22 -10.79
CA VAL A 305 -16.32 36.74 -11.72
C VAL A 305 -17.43 35.72 -11.84
N GLY A 306 -18.63 36.18 -12.02
CA GLY A 306 -19.77 35.29 -12.16
C GLY A 306 -20.89 35.86 -13.01
N ALA A 307 -21.74 34.97 -13.48
CA ALA A 307 -22.99 35.29 -14.15
C ALA A 307 -24.06 34.37 -13.61
N GLY A 308 -25.27 34.93 -13.48
CA GLY A 308 -26.40 34.15 -13.00
C GLY A 308 -27.68 34.54 -13.70
N TYR A 309 -28.61 33.59 -13.77
CA TYR A 309 -29.97 33.81 -14.20
C TYR A 309 -30.89 33.35 -13.08
N ASN A 310 -31.71 34.31 -12.58
CA ASN A 310 -32.51 34.13 -11.37
C ASN A 310 -33.98 34.36 -11.67
N TYR A 311 -34.80 33.61 -10.98
CA TYR A 311 -36.24 33.74 -10.93
C TYR A 311 -36.67 34.01 -9.49
N HIS A 312 -37.60 34.88 -9.27
CA HIS A 312 -38.30 34.98 -8.02
C HIS A 312 -39.80 35.28 -8.22
N ASN A 313 -40.58 34.75 -7.32
CA ASN A 313 -41.97 35.13 -7.12
C ASN A 313 -42.08 35.74 -5.72
N LEU A 314 -41.76 37.02 -5.64
CA LEU A 314 -41.88 37.81 -4.43
C LEU A 314 -42.98 38.85 -4.69
N LEU A 315 -43.79 39.20 -3.69
CA LEU A 315 -44.90 40.17 -3.80
C LEU A 315 -45.92 39.73 -4.87
N ASP A 316 -46.18 38.42 -4.99
CA ASP A 316 -47.11 37.84 -5.96
C ASP A 316 -46.83 38.21 -7.44
N ASN A 317 -45.58 38.58 -7.73
CA ASN A 317 -45.14 38.93 -9.09
C ASN A 317 -43.96 38.03 -9.53
N ASN A 318 -44.13 37.40 -10.67
CA ASN A 318 -43.10 36.57 -11.30
C ASN A 318 -42.05 37.45 -11.98
N HIS A 319 -40.80 37.36 -11.60
CA HIS A 319 -39.72 38.14 -12.19
C HIS A 319 -38.51 37.28 -12.50
N THR A 320 -37.91 37.46 -13.67
CA THR A 320 -36.67 36.82 -14.07
C THR A 320 -35.66 37.88 -14.47
N PHE A 321 -34.42 37.69 -14.06
CA PHE A 321 -33.32 38.59 -14.41
C PHE A 321 -31.99 37.87 -14.52
N GLY A 322 -31.15 38.32 -15.44
CA GLY A 322 -29.75 37.95 -15.53
C GLY A 322 -28.86 38.97 -14.81
N MET A 323 -27.79 38.50 -14.21
CA MET A 323 -26.80 39.36 -13.58
C MET A 323 -25.40 38.89 -13.92
N ILE A 324 -24.46 39.82 -14.08
CA ILE A 324 -23.05 39.60 -14.16
C ILE A 324 -22.42 40.35 -12.97
N PHE A 325 -21.50 39.70 -12.28
CA PHE A 325 -20.87 40.30 -11.11
C PHE A 325 -19.37 39.95 -11.04
N ALA A 326 -18.63 40.81 -10.41
CA ALA A 326 -17.27 40.58 -9.97
C ALA A 326 -17.21 40.79 -8.46
N SER A 327 -16.52 39.93 -7.76
CA SER A 327 -16.31 40.04 -6.33
C SER A 327 -14.82 40.00 -5.98
N VAL A 328 -14.42 40.84 -5.03
CA VAL A 328 -13.10 40.85 -4.43
C VAL A 328 -13.28 40.67 -2.93
N SER A 329 -12.69 39.59 -2.41
CA SER A 329 -12.69 39.31 -0.97
C SER A 329 -11.27 39.42 -0.44
N VAL A 330 -11.08 40.24 0.60
CA VAL A 330 -9.77 40.48 1.24
C VAL A 330 -9.88 40.04 2.70
N PRO A 331 -9.12 38.98 3.11
CA PRO A 331 -9.22 38.41 4.46
C PRO A 331 -8.41 39.25 5.48
N ILE A 332 -8.84 40.47 5.78
CA ILE A 332 -8.07 41.44 6.62
C ILE A 332 -7.79 40.88 8.02
N SER A 333 -8.80 40.30 8.66
CA SER A 333 -8.67 39.76 10.02
C SER A 333 -7.75 38.53 10.08
N ASP A 334 -7.68 37.78 8.97
CA ASP A 334 -6.86 36.56 8.90
C ASP A 334 -5.36 36.88 8.82
N TRP A 335 -4.96 38.09 8.48
CA TRP A 335 -3.53 38.44 8.35
C TRP A 335 -2.76 38.27 9.66
N TRP A 336 -3.38 38.53 10.83
CA TRP A 336 -2.74 38.28 12.12
C TRP A 336 -2.51 36.78 12.36
N GLY A 337 -3.56 35.95 12.28
CA GLY A 337 -3.47 34.50 12.41
C GLY A 337 -2.69 33.85 11.28
N GLY A 338 -2.89 34.32 10.05
CA GLY A 338 -2.23 33.81 8.84
C GLY A 338 -0.73 33.93 8.85
N SER A 339 -0.18 35.01 9.43
CA SER A 339 1.27 35.16 9.58
C SER A 339 1.88 34.02 10.42
N HIS A 340 1.20 33.60 11.48
CA HIS A 340 1.60 32.47 12.31
C HIS A 340 1.40 31.13 11.60
N ALA A 341 0.32 30.97 10.81
CA ALA A 341 0.10 29.79 10.00
C ALA A 341 1.22 29.60 8.96
N VAL A 342 1.63 30.66 8.26
CA VAL A 342 2.76 30.62 7.32
C VAL A 342 4.06 30.29 8.02
N LYS A 343 4.34 30.90 9.20
CA LYS A 343 5.54 30.57 9.99
C LYS A 343 5.55 29.09 10.41
N ARG A 344 4.42 28.56 10.87
CA ARG A 344 4.28 27.15 11.22
C ARG A 344 4.58 26.26 10.01
N LYS A 345 4.00 26.56 8.85
CA LYS A 345 4.25 25.79 7.61
C LYS A 345 5.70 25.90 7.13
N LYS A 346 6.35 27.02 7.35
CA LYS A 346 7.79 27.17 7.09
C LYS A 346 8.62 26.25 8.00
N ILE A 347 8.27 26.15 9.28
CA ILE A 347 8.94 25.25 10.22
C ILE A 347 8.71 23.79 9.83
N GLU A 348 7.45 23.41 9.45
CA GLU A 348 7.13 22.07 8.97
C GLU A 348 7.95 21.72 7.72
N CYS A 349 8.14 22.66 6.79
CA CYS A 349 8.98 22.48 5.61
C CYS A 349 10.46 22.28 5.98
N GLN A 350 10.99 23.07 6.91
CA GLN A 350 12.37 22.91 7.38
C GLN A 350 12.55 21.53 8.05
N LYS A 351 11.61 21.15 8.92
CA LYS A 351 11.61 19.83 9.54
C LYS A 351 11.62 18.70 8.50
N ALA A 352 10.84 18.81 7.41
CA ALA A 352 10.84 17.80 6.34
C ALA A 352 12.19 17.72 5.61
N VAL A 353 12.91 18.85 5.44
CA VAL A 353 14.26 18.88 4.87
C VAL A 353 15.27 18.20 5.80
N ASP A 354 15.20 18.52 7.09
CA ASP A 354 16.09 17.94 8.10
C ASP A 354 15.85 16.41 8.21
N GLU A 355 14.59 15.98 8.20
CA GLU A 355 14.20 14.57 8.19
C GLU A 355 14.66 13.85 6.90
N GLN A 356 14.62 14.51 5.74
CA GLN A 356 15.15 13.95 4.50
C GLN A 356 16.64 13.70 4.62
N HIS A 357 17.38 14.65 5.17
CA HIS A 357 18.84 14.53 5.34
C HIS A 357 19.21 13.40 6.30
N ASP A 358 18.57 13.34 7.47
CA ASP A 358 18.79 12.28 8.46
C ASP A 358 18.46 10.90 7.90
N LYS A 359 17.26 10.75 7.32
CA LYS A 359 16.83 9.47 6.72
C LYS A 359 17.70 9.05 5.53
N ALA A 360 18.24 10.00 4.75
CA ALA A 360 19.18 9.70 3.68
C ALA A 360 20.44 9.01 4.20
N GLN A 361 20.99 9.48 5.33
CA GLN A 361 22.14 8.84 5.99
C GLN A 361 21.77 7.45 6.51
N LEU A 362 20.60 7.29 7.14
CA LEU A 362 20.12 5.98 7.60
C LEU A 362 19.93 4.98 6.46
N LEU A 363 19.43 5.43 5.30
CA LEU A 363 19.30 4.59 4.10
C LEU A 363 20.68 4.11 3.60
N GLN A 364 21.70 4.98 3.57
CA GLN A 364 23.07 4.59 3.21
C GLN A 364 23.66 3.57 4.19
N ILE A 365 23.44 3.77 5.50
CA ILE A 365 23.86 2.81 6.53
C ILE A 365 23.15 1.48 6.32
N ARG A 366 21.85 1.48 6.01
CA ARG A 366 21.08 0.26 5.69
C ARG A 366 21.64 -0.48 4.48
N MET A 367 21.99 0.23 3.40
CA MET A 367 22.64 -0.35 2.22
C MET A 367 23.99 -1.00 2.57
N GLN A 368 24.83 -0.29 3.34
CA GLN A 368 26.11 -0.83 3.78
C GLN A 368 25.93 -2.06 4.65
N ASN A 369 24.97 -2.05 5.58
CA ASN A 369 24.65 -3.20 6.41
C ASN A 369 24.13 -4.37 5.58
N ALA A 370 23.25 -4.11 4.59
CA ALA A 370 22.74 -5.14 3.68
C ALA A 370 23.88 -5.79 2.89
N TRP A 371 24.87 -5.02 2.41
CA TRP A 371 26.06 -5.54 1.78
C TRP A 371 26.89 -6.39 2.73
N ASN A 372 27.14 -5.93 3.94
CA ASN A 372 27.91 -6.68 4.95
C ASN A 372 27.22 -8.02 5.26
N ASN A 373 25.88 -8.04 5.35
CA ASN A 373 25.10 -9.26 5.56
C ASN A 373 25.25 -10.25 4.40
N VAL A 374 25.33 -9.77 3.14
CA VAL A 374 25.61 -10.62 1.98
C VAL A 374 27.00 -11.27 2.10
N MET A 375 28.02 -10.49 2.47
CA MET A 375 29.38 -10.98 2.64
C MET A 375 29.49 -11.99 3.78
N GLU A 376 28.80 -11.73 4.90
CA GLU A 376 28.71 -12.66 6.02
C GLU A 376 28.02 -13.96 5.61
N ALA A 377 26.83 -13.89 4.99
CA ALA A 377 26.08 -15.07 4.56
C ALA A 377 26.88 -15.93 3.56
N ARG A 378 27.65 -15.29 2.65
CA ARG A 378 28.59 -16.01 1.76
C ARG A 378 29.64 -16.79 2.53
N GLN A 379 30.28 -16.17 3.53
CA GLN A 379 31.27 -16.83 4.36
C GLN A 379 30.63 -17.97 5.15
N GLN A 380 29.43 -17.78 5.72
CA GLN A 380 28.72 -18.84 6.42
C GLN A 380 28.40 -20.03 5.51
N LEU A 381 28.01 -19.79 4.26
CA LEU A 381 27.78 -20.86 3.28
C LEU A 381 29.10 -21.65 3.01
N GLN A 382 30.22 -20.95 2.84
CA GLN A 382 31.54 -21.61 2.64
C GLN A 382 31.96 -22.43 3.86
N ILE A 383 31.72 -21.91 5.07
CA ILE A 383 32.01 -22.64 6.33
C ILE A 383 31.10 -23.87 6.41
N ALA A 384 29.81 -23.74 6.12
CA ALA A 384 28.88 -24.86 6.15
C ALA A 384 29.22 -25.93 5.13
N GLN A 385 29.70 -25.58 3.94
CA GLN A 385 30.16 -26.52 2.92
C GLN A 385 31.37 -27.36 3.44
N ARG A 386 32.37 -26.69 4.01
CA ARG A 386 33.53 -27.39 4.61
C ARG A 386 33.13 -28.27 5.79
N SER A 387 32.13 -27.83 6.57
CA SER A 387 31.60 -28.61 7.69
C SER A 387 30.92 -29.90 7.23
N ILE A 388 30.26 -29.93 6.08
CA ILE A 388 29.74 -31.18 5.50
C ILE A 388 30.86 -32.13 5.16
N GLU A 389 31.92 -31.66 4.46
CA GLU A 389 33.04 -32.46 4.06
C GLU A 389 33.75 -33.11 5.28
N GLN A 390 33.96 -32.32 6.34
CA GLN A 390 34.53 -32.78 7.60
C GLN A 390 33.64 -33.77 8.34
N ALA A 391 32.33 -33.49 8.38
CA ALA A 391 31.37 -34.35 9.08
C ALA A 391 31.13 -35.66 8.33
N ASP A 392 31.17 -35.67 7.01
CA ASP A 392 31.08 -36.88 6.19
C ASP A 392 32.26 -37.80 6.42
N GLU A 393 33.49 -37.26 6.36
CA GLU A 393 34.71 -38.04 6.65
C GLU A 393 34.72 -38.55 8.10
N ASN A 394 34.31 -37.71 9.06
CA ASN A 394 34.19 -38.14 10.46
C ASN A 394 33.20 -39.31 10.63
N LEU A 395 32.05 -39.23 9.98
CA LEU A 395 31.04 -40.29 9.99
C LEU A 395 31.57 -41.57 9.34
N ARG A 396 32.29 -41.45 8.22
CA ARG A 396 32.92 -42.57 7.54
C ARG A 396 33.90 -43.29 8.45
N LEU A 397 34.82 -42.55 9.12
CA LEU A 397 35.82 -43.09 10.05
C LEU A 397 35.19 -43.78 11.26
N HIS A 398 34.11 -43.16 11.84
CA HIS A 398 33.43 -43.78 12.98
C HIS A 398 32.66 -45.06 12.57
N ARG A 399 32.10 -45.12 11.36
CA ARG A 399 31.48 -46.32 10.83
C ARG A 399 32.47 -47.45 10.67
N ASP A 400 33.66 -47.16 10.10
CA ASP A 400 34.74 -48.16 9.91
C ASP A 400 35.28 -48.67 11.24
N ARG A 401 35.50 -47.75 12.22
CA ARG A 401 35.94 -48.11 13.57
C ARG A 401 34.91 -48.94 14.34
N TYR A 402 33.62 -48.63 14.18
CA TYR A 402 32.57 -49.42 14.81
C TYR A 402 32.53 -50.84 14.26
N ARG A 403 32.64 -51.01 12.94
CA ARG A 403 32.76 -52.32 12.29
C ARG A 403 34.00 -53.12 12.74
N ALA A 404 35.07 -52.41 13.05
CA ALA A 404 36.30 -53.01 13.61
C ALA A 404 36.23 -53.27 15.13
N GLY A 405 35.14 -52.95 15.81
CA GLY A 405 34.95 -53.09 17.26
C GLY A 405 35.77 -52.13 18.12
N THR A 406 36.30 -51.03 17.54
CA THR A 406 37.16 -50.05 18.21
C THR A 406 36.51 -48.73 18.54
N CYS A 407 35.18 -48.62 18.34
CA CYS A 407 34.38 -47.44 18.59
C CYS A 407 33.04 -47.83 19.25
N ARG A 408 32.49 -46.97 20.10
CA ARG A 408 31.18 -47.19 20.72
C ARG A 408 30.05 -46.81 19.77
N MET A 409 28.86 -47.41 19.97
CA MET A 409 27.68 -47.06 19.22
C MET A 409 27.32 -45.58 19.43
N SER A 410 27.43 -45.04 20.63
CA SER A 410 27.21 -43.61 20.92
C SER A 410 28.02 -42.69 20.02
N ASP A 411 29.30 -43.01 19.79
CA ASP A 411 30.23 -42.18 19.02
C ASP A 411 29.85 -42.20 17.52
N LEU A 412 29.40 -43.36 17.01
CA LEU A 412 28.88 -43.47 15.65
C LEU A 412 27.57 -42.67 15.44
N LEU A 413 26.64 -42.77 16.39
CA LEU A 413 25.40 -42.02 16.34
C LEU A 413 25.58 -40.51 16.49
N GLU A 414 26.58 -40.08 17.30
CA GLU A 414 26.99 -38.68 17.40
C GLU A 414 27.58 -38.17 16.07
N ALA A 415 28.49 -38.91 15.44
CA ALA A 415 29.06 -38.57 14.15
C ALA A 415 27.94 -38.47 13.06
N GLN A 416 26.94 -39.37 13.08
CA GLN A 416 25.75 -39.31 12.20
C GLN A 416 24.93 -38.05 12.44
N LEU A 417 24.72 -37.66 13.73
CA LEU A 417 24.02 -36.45 14.09
C LEU A 417 24.74 -35.19 13.60
N LEU A 418 26.06 -35.12 13.77
CA LEU A 418 26.90 -34.02 13.29
C LEU A 418 26.81 -33.86 11.77
N TYR A 419 26.86 -34.99 11.03
CA TYR A 419 26.68 -34.96 9.58
C TYR A 419 25.33 -34.40 9.17
N GLN A 420 24.23 -34.90 9.77
CA GLN A 420 22.87 -34.37 9.52
C GLN A 420 22.80 -32.86 9.82
N GLN A 421 23.30 -32.43 10.98
CA GLN A 421 23.30 -31.01 11.35
C GLN A 421 24.14 -30.14 10.41
N SER A 422 25.22 -30.65 9.86
CA SER A 422 26.05 -29.93 8.88
C SER A 422 25.31 -29.76 7.55
N CYS A 423 24.60 -30.79 7.08
CA CYS A 423 23.72 -30.69 5.89
C CYS A 423 22.58 -29.67 6.09
N ASP A 424 21.92 -29.72 7.26
CA ASP A 424 20.86 -28.79 7.60
C ASP A 424 21.35 -27.34 7.65
N LYS A 425 22.54 -27.09 8.28
CA LYS A 425 23.17 -25.76 8.33
C LYS A 425 23.56 -25.25 6.94
N HIS A 426 24.05 -26.09 6.06
CA HIS A 426 24.38 -25.69 4.68
C HIS A 426 23.12 -25.27 3.92
N THR A 427 22.07 -26.04 4.04
CA THR A 427 20.75 -25.72 3.40
C THR A 427 20.21 -24.38 3.91
N ASP A 428 20.28 -24.14 5.23
CA ASP A 428 19.86 -22.86 5.82
C ASP A 428 20.74 -21.69 5.37
N ALA A 429 22.06 -21.87 5.34
CA ALA A 429 23.01 -20.85 4.91
C ALA A 429 22.80 -20.48 3.43
N TYR A 430 22.45 -21.45 2.58
CA TYR A 430 22.12 -21.20 1.17
C TYR A 430 20.85 -20.34 1.04
N ALA A 431 19.78 -20.72 1.75
CA ALA A 431 18.52 -19.96 1.74
C ALA A 431 18.70 -18.55 2.31
N ASP A 432 19.49 -18.39 3.38
CA ASP A 432 19.80 -17.09 3.97
C ASP A 432 20.57 -16.20 2.98
N LEU A 433 21.59 -16.74 2.30
CA LEU A 433 22.33 -15.97 1.30
C LEU A 433 21.42 -15.45 0.18
N GLN A 434 20.48 -16.25 -0.33
CA GLN A 434 19.52 -15.80 -1.35
C GLN A 434 18.66 -14.63 -0.84
N ASN A 435 18.13 -14.76 0.38
CA ASN A 435 17.33 -13.69 1.01
C ASN A 435 18.16 -12.40 1.24
N LYS A 436 19.44 -12.52 1.62
CA LYS A 436 20.34 -11.35 1.79
C LYS A 436 20.66 -10.68 0.46
N LEU A 437 20.85 -11.47 -0.61
CA LEU A 437 21.07 -10.97 -1.97
C LEU A 437 19.89 -10.14 -2.46
N LEU A 438 18.65 -10.64 -2.28
CA LEU A 438 17.45 -9.90 -2.62
C LEU A 438 17.35 -8.61 -1.79
N ALA A 439 17.53 -8.70 -0.47
CA ALA A 439 17.46 -7.53 0.41
C ALA A 439 18.49 -6.46 0.02
N TYR A 440 19.70 -6.85 -0.42
CA TYR A 440 20.70 -5.91 -0.91
C TYR A 440 20.25 -5.26 -2.23
N ARG A 441 19.81 -6.05 -3.24
CA ARG A 441 19.31 -5.51 -4.52
C ARG A 441 18.21 -4.49 -4.30
N GLN A 442 17.20 -4.84 -3.52
CA GLN A 442 16.11 -3.92 -3.18
C GLN A 442 16.60 -2.67 -2.45
N SER A 443 17.59 -2.80 -1.54
CA SER A 443 18.11 -1.65 -0.80
C SER A 443 18.83 -0.63 -1.69
N VAL A 444 19.40 -1.06 -2.81
CA VAL A 444 20.07 -0.19 -3.80
C VAL A 444 19.16 0.19 -4.99
N GLY A 445 17.87 -0.17 -4.95
CA GLY A 445 16.88 0.22 -5.95
C GLY A 445 16.89 -0.62 -7.22
N GLN A 446 17.30 -1.91 -7.10
CA GLN A 446 17.31 -2.90 -8.20
C GLN A 446 16.24 -3.97 -8.01
#